data_460805aa80fe3ab578115059e6f3eb02
#
_entry.id   460805aa80fe3ab578115059e6f3eb02
#
_cell.length_a   1.000
_cell.length_b   1.000
_cell.length_c   1.000
_cell.angle_alpha   90.00
_cell.angle_beta   90.00
_cell.angle_gamma   90.00
#
_symmetry.space_group_name_H-M   'P 1'
#
loop_
_entity.id
_entity.type
_entity.pdbx_description
1 polymer ?
#
loop_
_entity_poly.entity_id
_entity_poly.type
_entity_poly.pdbx_seq_one_letter_code
_entity_poly.pdbx_strand_id
1 'polypeptide(L)'
;MLDTKISQSVHPAGMVISPITLDDNFGIFEKDGEMCLMLDMENIHDYTGLAKYDFLILKTVQVIRDTCRYLNRPYPKTHEIDWDDQEVWADMIKNPSGIFQFEGAFAFESLKKFTPKSIFDMSIVTACIRPSGASYRDALLARNPHSNPSEIIDELLKDNLGYLIYQEDTIKFLQQICGLSGSEADNIRRAIGRKQKDR
;
A
#
# COMPACT_ATOMS: atom_id res chain seq x y z
N MET A 1 28.50 10.45 13.36
CA MET A 1 27.80 9.29 13.96
C MET A 1 26.99 8.54 12.89
N LEU A 2 27.62 8.24 11.77
CA LEU A 2 27.07 7.35 10.76
C LEU A 2 27.17 5.92 11.34
N ASP A 3 26.14 5.10 11.08
CA ASP A 3 26.04 3.68 11.51
C ASP A 3 25.92 3.41 13.02
N THR A 4 25.52 4.39 13.80
CA THR A 4 25.23 4.17 15.23
C THR A 4 23.75 3.87 15.39
N LYS A 5 23.40 2.69 15.99
CA LYS A 5 22.02 2.37 16.37
C LYS A 5 21.55 3.34 17.47
N ILE A 6 20.53 4.13 17.16
CA ILE A 6 20.00 5.17 18.06
C ILE A 6 18.69 4.75 18.73
N SER A 7 17.98 3.79 18.15
CA SER A 7 16.75 3.24 18.72
C SER A 7 16.50 1.83 18.21
N GLN A 8 15.71 1.09 18.96
CA GLN A 8 15.18 -0.22 18.59
C GLN A 8 13.66 -0.18 18.72
N SER A 9 12.96 -0.53 17.64
CA SER A 9 11.50 -0.62 17.63
C SER A 9 11.07 -1.98 17.11
N VAL A 10 9.84 -2.37 17.46
CA VAL A 10 9.22 -3.61 16.97
C VAL A 10 8.17 -3.26 15.93
N HIS A 11 8.06 -4.06 14.88
CA HIS A 11 7.00 -3.91 13.91
C HIS A 11 5.67 -4.41 14.50
N PRO A 12 4.65 -3.55 14.66
CA PRO A 12 3.45 -3.88 15.45
C PRO A 12 2.54 -4.93 14.80
N ALA A 13 2.75 -5.24 13.54
CA ALA A 13 1.89 -6.14 12.75
C ALA A 13 2.69 -7.26 12.07
N GLY A 14 4.02 -7.27 12.17
CA GLY A 14 4.89 -8.23 11.51
C GLY A 14 5.03 -9.51 12.33
N MET A 15 4.78 -10.66 11.72
CA MET A 15 5.01 -11.98 12.26
C MET A 15 5.96 -12.76 11.37
N VAL A 16 7.01 -13.34 11.94
CA VAL A 16 7.97 -14.18 11.22
C VAL A 16 7.66 -15.64 11.46
N ILE A 17 7.58 -16.41 10.37
CA ILE A 17 7.45 -17.87 10.40
C ILE A 17 8.76 -18.46 9.91
N SER A 18 9.27 -19.43 10.65
CA SER A 18 10.55 -20.09 10.40
C SER A 18 10.41 -21.61 10.47
N PRO A 19 11.08 -22.36 9.57
CA PRO A 19 11.19 -23.81 9.69
C PRO A 19 12.22 -24.27 10.71
N ILE A 20 13.02 -23.35 11.25
CA ILE A 20 14.07 -23.62 12.26
C ILE A 20 13.83 -22.77 13.51
N THR A 21 14.47 -23.15 14.61
CA THR A 21 14.42 -22.42 15.88
C THR A 21 15.00 -21.01 15.69
N LEU A 22 14.26 -19.98 16.12
CA LEU A 22 14.65 -18.59 15.93
C LEU A 22 15.66 -18.11 16.99
N ASP A 23 15.48 -18.53 18.24
CA ASP A 23 16.32 -18.17 19.39
C ASP A 23 17.77 -18.60 19.21
N ASP A 24 18.01 -19.83 18.78
CA ASP A 24 19.35 -20.39 18.58
C ASP A 24 20.08 -19.80 17.39
N ASN A 25 19.36 -19.35 16.36
CA ASN A 25 19.97 -18.94 15.09
C ASN A 25 20.05 -17.42 14.91
N PHE A 26 19.08 -16.66 15.44
CA PHE A 26 18.98 -15.21 15.19
C PHE A 26 18.90 -14.40 16.48
N GLY A 27 18.64 -15.05 17.60
CA GLY A 27 18.38 -14.39 18.89
C GLY A 27 16.99 -13.79 18.96
N ILE A 28 16.47 -13.79 20.18
CA ILE A 28 15.17 -13.20 20.52
C ILE A 28 15.32 -12.24 21.70
N PHE A 29 14.43 -11.29 21.82
CA PHE A 29 14.30 -10.42 22.98
C PHE A 29 12.84 -10.22 23.34
N GLU A 30 12.57 -9.92 24.59
CA GLU A 30 11.23 -9.60 25.04
C GLU A 30 11.01 -8.10 25.03
N LYS A 31 9.86 -7.67 24.49
CA LYS A 31 9.39 -6.30 24.57
C LYS A 31 7.87 -6.26 24.76
N ASP A 32 7.45 -5.56 25.81
CA ASP A 32 6.04 -5.40 26.16
C ASP A 32 5.28 -6.73 26.35
N GLY A 33 5.99 -7.80 26.80
CA GLY A 33 5.45 -9.13 27.01
C GLY A 33 5.40 -10.00 25.74
N GLU A 34 5.94 -9.52 24.62
CA GLU A 34 6.01 -10.26 23.35
C GLU A 34 7.45 -10.64 23.00
N MET A 35 7.62 -11.85 22.47
CA MET A 35 8.92 -12.33 21.98
C MET A 35 9.17 -11.78 20.59
N CYS A 36 10.27 -11.05 20.44
CA CYS A 36 10.63 -10.38 19.20
C CYS A 36 11.95 -10.91 18.66
N LEU A 37 12.03 -11.05 17.35
CA LEU A 37 13.25 -11.46 16.65
C LEU A 37 14.26 -10.30 16.64
N MET A 38 15.54 -10.60 16.93
CA MET A 38 16.62 -9.61 16.89
C MET A 38 17.08 -9.25 15.47
N LEU A 39 16.71 -10.05 14.48
CA LEU A 39 17.01 -9.79 13.08
C LEU A 39 16.20 -8.58 12.59
N ASP A 40 16.84 -7.64 11.91
CA ASP A 40 16.14 -6.51 11.35
C ASP A 40 15.31 -6.88 10.10
N MET A 41 14.37 -6.02 9.76
CA MET A 41 13.40 -6.30 8.71
C MET A 41 14.03 -6.45 7.31
N GLU A 42 15.15 -5.77 7.04
CA GLU A 42 15.84 -5.86 5.74
C GLU A 42 16.50 -7.23 5.58
N ASN A 43 17.13 -7.70 6.65
CA ASN A 43 17.82 -8.98 6.65
C ASN A 43 16.89 -10.20 6.66
N ILE A 44 15.64 -10.08 7.15
CA ILE A 44 14.66 -11.18 7.09
C ILE A 44 14.44 -11.67 5.64
N HIS A 45 14.44 -10.75 4.67
CA HIS A 45 14.24 -11.10 3.26
C HIS A 45 15.43 -11.80 2.61
N ASP A 46 16.61 -11.63 3.19
CA ASP A 46 17.85 -12.21 2.63
C ASP A 46 18.08 -13.65 3.12
N TYR A 47 17.37 -14.08 4.17
CA TYR A 47 17.44 -15.45 4.67
C TYR A 47 16.39 -16.34 4.01
N THR A 48 16.85 -17.35 3.29
CA THR A 48 15.99 -18.37 2.69
C THR A 48 15.28 -19.18 3.77
N GLY A 49 13.96 -19.31 3.65
CA GLY A 49 13.14 -20.09 4.58
C GLY A 49 12.46 -19.29 5.66
N LEU A 50 12.78 -18.00 5.85
CA LEU A 50 11.98 -17.12 6.69
C LEU A 50 10.85 -16.49 5.88
N ALA A 51 9.63 -16.50 6.43
CA ALA A 51 8.48 -15.82 5.86
C ALA A 51 7.94 -14.77 6.84
N LYS A 52 7.87 -13.50 6.40
CA LYS A 52 7.27 -12.40 7.16
C LYS A 52 5.86 -12.14 6.67
N TYR A 53 4.91 -12.18 7.60
CA TYR A 53 3.53 -11.81 7.35
C TYR A 53 3.17 -10.56 8.13
N ASP A 54 2.46 -9.63 7.50
CA ASP A 54 1.95 -8.42 8.14
C ASP A 54 0.44 -8.53 8.32
N PHE A 55 -0.01 -8.57 9.58
CA PHE A 55 -1.43 -8.64 9.95
C PHE A 55 -1.91 -7.25 10.36
N LEU A 56 -2.43 -6.50 9.40
CA LEU A 56 -2.93 -5.16 9.64
C LEU A 56 -4.42 -5.18 9.95
N ILE A 57 -4.78 -4.65 11.12
CA ILE A 57 -6.16 -4.60 11.60
C ILE A 57 -6.70 -3.19 11.43
N LEU A 58 -7.90 -3.07 10.85
CA LEU A 58 -8.62 -1.81 10.73
C LEU A 58 -9.69 -1.70 11.82
N LYS A 59 -9.61 -0.65 12.66
CA LYS A 59 -10.61 -0.38 13.70
C LYS A 59 -12.03 -0.21 13.14
N THR A 60 -12.16 0.45 11.99
CA THR A 60 -13.46 0.64 11.32
C THR A 60 -14.11 -0.69 10.95
N VAL A 61 -13.34 -1.65 10.45
CA VAL A 61 -13.85 -3.01 10.15
C VAL A 61 -14.33 -3.72 11.41
N GLN A 62 -13.62 -3.53 12.53
CA GLN A 62 -14.06 -4.06 13.83
C GLN A 62 -15.39 -3.43 14.27
N VAL A 63 -15.54 -2.11 14.14
CA VAL A 63 -16.80 -1.40 14.47
C VAL A 63 -17.97 -1.94 13.64
N ILE A 64 -17.78 -2.12 12.34
CA ILE A 64 -18.81 -2.70 11.45
C ILE A 64 -19.21 -4.09 11.93
N ARG A 65 -18.22 -4.94 12.23
CA ARG A 65 -18.47 -6.30 12.71
C ARG A 65 -19.25 -6.33 14.02
N ASP A 66 -18.85 -5.51 14.98
CA ASP A 66 -19.52 -5.43 16.27
C ASP A 66 -20.94 -4.89 16.15
N THR A 67 -21.15 -3.88 15.29
CA THR A 67 -22.48 -3.37 14.95
C THR A 67 -23.38 -4.46 14.38
N CYS A 68 -22.89 -5.23 13.41
CA CYS A 68 -23.61 -6.36 12.84
C CYS A 68 -23.98 -7.39 13.91
N ARG A 69 -23.05 -7.67 14.83
CA ARG A 69 -23.28 -8.60 15.96
C ARG A 69 -24.40 -8.09 16.90
N TYR A 70 -24.34 -6.80 17.28
CA TYR A 70 -25.38 -6.19 18.14
C TYR A 70 -26.76 -6.18 17.48
N LEU A 71 -26.80 -5.99 16.17
CA LEU A 71 -28.05 -6.00 15.39
C LEU A 71 -28.53 -7.40 15.02
N ASN A 72 -27.78 -8.44 15.40
CA ASN A 72 -28.01 -9.83 14.99
C ASN A 72 -28.14 -9.98 13.45
N ARG A 73 -27.28 -9.27 12.72
CA ARG A 73 -27.19 -9.30 11.25
C ARG A 73 -25.89 -9.94 10.81
N PRO A 74 -25.88 -10.63 9.66
CA PRO A 74 -24.64 -11.15 9.08
C PRO A 74 -23.70 -9.98 8.71
N TYR A 75 -22.38 -10.22 8.80
CA TYR A 75 -21.39 -9.30 8.29
C TYR A 75 -21.50 -9.25 6.76
N PRO A 76 -21.57 -8.06 6.12
CA PRO A 76 -21.71 -7.95 4.68
C PRO A 76 -20.50 -8.52 3.95
N LYS A 77 -20.74 -9.30 2.92
CA LYS A 77 -19.68 -9.81 2.07
C LYS A 77 -19.41 -8.84 0.92
N THR A 78 -18.19 -8.83 0.42
CA THR A 78 -17.76 -7.91 -0.62
C THR A 78 -18.65 -7.92 -1.87
N HIS A 79 -19.18 -9.09 -2.24
CA HIS A 79 -20.05 -9.25 -3.40
C HIS A 79 -21.52 -8.86 -3.14
N GLU A 80 -21.87 -8.56 -1.89
CA GLU A 80 -23.20 -8.08 -1.48
C GLU A 80 -23.25 -6.54 -1.41
N ILE A 81 -22.11 -5.88 -1.59
CA ILE A 81 -22.00 -4.42 -1.56
C ILE A 81 -22.19 -3.89 -2.98
N ASP A 82 -23.08 -2.92 -3.12
CA ASP A 82 -23.21 -2.16 -4.37
C ASP A 82 -22.07 -1.13 -4.47
N TRP A 83 -21.05 -1.47 -5.24
CA TRP A 83 -19.87 -0.62 -5.44
C TRP A 83 -20.14 0.52 -6.42
N ASP A 84 -21.27 0.50 -7.13
CA ASP A 84 -21.65 1.52 -8.11
C ASP A 84 -22.66 2.55 -7.54
N ASP A 85 -22.98 2.46 -6.25
CA ASP A 85 -23.86 3.41 -5.55
C ASP A 85 -23.25 4.81 -5.52
N GLN A 86 -23.72 5.66 -6.42
CA GLN A 86 -23.22 7.04 -6.57
C GLN A 86 -23.61 7.95 -5.41
N GLU A 87 -24.64 7.63 -4.64
CA GLU A 87 -25.02 8.40 -3.46
C GLU A 87 -23.98 8.22 -2.36
N VAL A 88 -23.49 7.01 -2.16
CA VAL A 88 -22.39 6.70 -1.21
C VAL A 88 -21.12 7.43 -1.62
N TRP A 89 -20.75 7.41 -2.90
CA TRP A 89 -19.57 8.13 -3.40
C TRP A 89 -19.69 9.63 -3.20
N ALA A 90 -20.86 10.23 -3.47
CA ALA A 90 -21.13 11.65 -3.27
C ALA A 90 -21.15 12.04 -1.78
N ASP A 91 -21.55 11.14 -0.89
CA ASP A 91 -21.62 11.40 0.55
C ASP A 91 -20.22 11.31 1.19
N MET A 92 -19.37 10.44 0.71
CA MET A 92 -18.03 10.20 1.24
C MET A 92 -17.12 11.45 1.21
N ILE A 93 -17.31 12.35 0.24
CA ILE A 93 -16.57 13.62 0.16
C ILE A 93 -17.08 14.72 1.09
N LYS A 94 -18.18 14.49 1.83
CA LYS A 94 -18.73 15.46 2.78
C LYS A 94 -18.16 15.29 4.19
N ASN A 95 -17.84 14.04 4.58
CA ASN A 95 -17.35 13.73 5.90
C ASN A 95 -16.32 12.59 5.85
N PRO A 96 -15.07 12.80 6.35
CA PRO A 96 -14.02 11.80 6.33
C PRO A 96 -14.12 10.74 7.44
N SER A 97 -15.07 10.89 8.38
CA SER A 97 -15.15 10.02 9.56
C SER A 97 -15.34 8.55 9.17
N GLY A 98 -14.45 7.69 9.64
CA GLY A 98 -14.49 6.27 9.37
C GLY A 98 -13.92 5.86 8.00
N ILE A 99 -13.48 6.80 7.17
CA ILE A 99 -12.81 6.50 5.90
C ILE A 99 -11.32 6.33 6.18
N PHE A 100 -10.87 5.08 6.26
CA PHE A 100 -9.47 4.76 6.58
C PHE A 100 -8.48 5.53 5.70
N GLN A 101 -7.46 6.12 6.33
CA GLN A 101 -6.42 6.98 5.74
C GLN A 101 -6.89 8.36 5.24
N PHE A 102 -8.21 8.63 5.16
CA PHE A 102 -8.74 9.89 4.65
C PHE A 102 -9.28 10.83 5.74
N GLU A 103 -9.15 10.47 7.01
CA GLU A 103 -9.59 11.30 8.14
C GLU A 103 -8.69 12.54 8.36
N GLY A 104 -7.45 12.51 7.87
CA GLY A 104 -6.53 13.65 7.93
C GLY A 104 -6.85 14.72 6.90
N ALA A 105 -6.72 16.00 7.26
CA ALA A 105 -7.09 17.14 6.41
C ALA A 105 -6.52 17.08 5.00
N PHE A 106 -5.21 16.78 4.86
CA PHE A 106 -4.56 16.67 3.55
C PHE A 106 -5.17 15.57 2.66
N ALA A 107 -5.38 14.38 3.24
CA ALA A 107 -5.94 13.26 2.50
C ALA A 107 -7.39 13.51 2.11
N PHE A 108 -8.17 14.12 3.01
CA PHE A 108 -9.55 14.47 2.75
C PHE A 108 -9.70 15.56 1.68
N GLU A 109 -8.88 16.60 1.70
CA GLU A 109 -8.85 17.61 0.63
C GLU A 109 -8.48 16.98 -0.72
N SER A 110 -7.55 16.02 -0.74
CA SER A 110 -7.20 15.27 -1.95
C SER A 110 -8.38 14.44 -2.47
N LEU A 111 -9.11 13.80 -1.55
CA LEU A 111 -10.32 13.05 -1.88
C LEU A 111 -11.40 13.95 -2.50
N LYS A 112 -11.65 15.11 -1.92
CA LYS A 112 -12.59 16.10 -2.44
C LYS A 112 -12.20 16.62 -3.83
N LYS A 113 -10.91 16.90 -4.05
CA LYS A 113 -10.43 17.35 -5.36
C LYS A 113 -10.65 16.30 -6.45
N PHE A 114 -10.36 15.05 -6.16
CA PHE A 114 -10.47 13.96 -7.13
C PHE A 114 -11.92 13.54 -7.39
N THR A 115 -12.77 13.62 -6.37
CA THR A 115 -14.18 13.24 -6.43
C THR A 115 -14.38 11.81 -6.93
N PRO A 116 -13.95 10.79 -6.17
CA PRO A 116 -13.99 9.40 -6.61
C PRO A 116 -15.43 8.92 -6.84
N LYS A 117 -15.62 8.06 -7.82
CA LYS A 117 -16.90 7.46 -8.20
C LYS A 117 -16.87 5.94 -8.19
N SER A 118 -15.76 5.36 -7.77
CA SER A 118 -15.54 3.92 -7.73
C SER A 118 -14.43 3.56 -6.75
N ILE A 119 -14.36 2.28 -6.40
CA ILE A 119 -13.24 1.74 -5.60
C ILE A 119 -11.90 1.91 -6.33
N PHE A 120 -11.90 1.87 -7.66
CA PHE A 120 -10.72 2.10 -8.47
C PHE A 120 -10.22 3.54 -8.33
N ASP A 121 -11.11 4.51 -8.39
CA ASP A 121 -10.80 5.92 -8.13
C ASP A 121 -10.19 6.11 -6.72
N MET A 122 -10.74 5.43 -5.70
CA MET A 122 -10.18 5.46 -4.34
C MET A 122 -8.76 4.91 -4.28
N SER A 123 -8.48 3.86 -5.04
CA SER A 123 -7.13 3.30 -5.14
C SER A 123 -6.14 4.31 -5.73
N ILE A 124 -6.53 5.02 -6.78
CA ILE A 124 -5.73 6.10 -7.40
C ILE A 124 -5.41 7.19 -6.38
N VAL A 125 -6.43 7.72 -5.68
CA VAL A 125 -6.22 8.77 -4.67
C VAL A 125 -5.32 8.26 -3.55
N THR A 126 -5.54 7.05 -3.07
CA THR A 126 -4.71 6.44 -2.01
C THR A 126 -3.23 6.34 -2.40
N ALA A 127 -2.96 5.98 -3.64
CA ALA A 127 -1.59 5.92 -4.16
C ALA A 127 -0.99 7.33 -4.36
N CYS A 128 -1.80 8.27 -4.85
CA CYS A 128 -1.40 9.64 -5.15
C CYS A 128 -1.00 10.45 -3.91
N ILE A 129 -1.66 10.24 -2.76
CA ILE A 129 -1.35 10.97 -1.52
C ILE A 129 -0.04 10.53 -0.86
N ARG A 130 0.58 9.44 -1.31
CA ARG A 130 1.88 9.00 -0.80
C ARG A 130 3.00 9.98 -1.20
N PRO A 131 4.10 10.06 -0.45
CA PRO A 131 5.23 10.94 -0.78
C PRO A 131 5.78 10.74 -2.21
N SER A 132 5.77 9.51 -2.71
CA SER A 132 6.20 9.19 -4.08
C SER A 132 5.36 9.85 -5.17
N GLY A 133 4.11 10.19 -4.90
CA GLY A 133 3.21 10.87 -5.83
C GLY A 133 3.39 12.39 -5.94
N ALA A 134 4.29 12.99 -5.16
CA ALA A 134 4.37 14.44 -5.02
C ALA A 134 4.55 15.21 -6.33
N SER A 135 5.28 14.65 -7.30
CA SER A 135 5.60 15.31 -8.56
C SER A 135 4.42 15.43 -9.54
N TYR A 136 3.45 14.51 -9.46
CA TYR A 136 2.30 14.48 -10.37
C TYR A 136 0.95 14.64 -9.67
N ARG A 137 0.95 14.73 -8.34
CA ARG A 137 -0.26 14.71 -7.50
C ARG A 137 -1.31 15.74 -7.93
N ASP A 138 -0.94 16.99 -8.11
CA ASP A 138 -1.91 18.04 -8.40
C ASP A 138 -2.57 17.85 -9.77
N ALA A 139 -1.81 17.42 -10.76
CA ALA A 139 -2.33 17.13 -12.09
C ALA A 139 -3.27 15.91 -12.05
N LEU A 140 -2.87 14.85 -11.36
CA LEU A 140 -3.67 13.63 -11.22
C LEU A 140 -4.96 13.90 -10.43
N LEU A 141 -4.90 14.64 -9.32
CA LEU A 141 -6.09 15.01 -8.55
C LEU A 141 -7.06 15.91 -9.32
N ALA A 142 -6.56 16.68 -10.26
CA ALA A 142 -7.38 17.44 -11.20
C ALA A 142 -7.89 16.61 -12.40
N ARG A 143 -7.62 15.29 -12.41
CA ARG A 143 -7.93 14.36 -13.50
C ARG A 143 -7.34 14.77 -14.85
N ASN A 144 -6.23 15.50 -14.85
CA ASN A 144 -5.54 15.87 -16.07
C ASN A 144 -4.77 14.66 -16.61
N PRO A 145 -5.05 14.18 -17.83
CA PRO A 145 -4.32 13.08 -18.41
C PRO A 145 -2.88 13.49 -18.72
N HIS A 146 -1.95 12.55 -18.56
CA HIS A 146 -0.57 12.70 -18.97
C HIS A 146 -0.35 11.99 -20.29
N SER A 147 0.24 12.67 -21.26
CA SER A 147 0.65 12.07 -22.52
C SER A 147 2.11 11.61 -22.42
N ASN A 148 2.36 10.37 -22.75
CA ASN A 148 3.69 9.76 -22.70
C ASN A 148 4.39 9.88 -24.08
N PRO A 149 5.71 9.64 -24.15
CA PRO A 149 6.47 9.72 -25.42
C PRO A 149 6.08 8.66 -26.46
N SER A 150 5.26 7.65 -26.09
CA SER A 150 4.89 6.53 -26.95
C SER A 150 3.46 6.10 -26.68
N GLU A 151 2.71 5.82 -27.75
CA GLU A 151 1.36 5.27 -27.69
C GLU A 151 1.28 3.94 -26.92
N ILE A 152 2.35 3.14 -26.96
CA ILE A 152 2.42 1.88 -26.19
C ILE A 152 2.39 2.17 -24.69
N ILE A 153 3.06 3.23 -24.25
CA ILE A 153 3.06 3.64 -22.83
C ILE A 153 1.70 4.23 -22.46
N ASP A 154 1.10 5.03 -23.35
CA ASP A 154 -0.24 5.58 -23.11
C ASP A 154 -1.29 4.47 -22.98
N GLU A 155 -1.23 3.44 -23.83
CA GLU A 155 -2.11 2.28 -23.74
C GLU A 155 -1.88 1.49 -22.45
N LEU A 156 -0.61 1.29 -22.04
CA LEU A 156 -0.25 0.61 -20.79
C LEU A 156 -0.83 1.31 -19.55
N LEU A 157 -0.84 2.65 -19.56
CA LEU A 157 -1.20 3.49 -18.40
C LEU A 157 -2.57 4.17 -18.55
N LYS A 158 -3.37 3.78 -19.52
CA LYS A 158 -4.66 4.43 -19.83
C LYS A 158 -5.61 4.49 -18.63
N ASP A 159 -5.67 3.43 -17.84
CA ASP A 159 -6.53 3.33 -16.67
C ASP A 159 -6.08 4.25 -15.51
N ASN A 160 -4.83 4.67 -15.54
CA ASN A 160 -4.21 5.56 -14.56
C ASN A 160 -4.00 6.99 -15.08
N LEU A 161 -4.76 7.41 -16.10
CA LEU A 161 -4.64 8.73 -16.75
C LEU A 161 -3.23 9.01 -17.30
N GLY A 162 -2.48 7.99 -17.70
CA GLY A 162 -1.12 8.09 -18.22
C GLY A 162 0.00 8.14 -17.18
N TYR A 163 -0.30 7.96 -15.89
CA TYR A 163 0.69 8.04 -14.81
C TYR A 163 1.12 6.66 -14.32
N LEU A 164 2.41 6.51 -14.00
CA LEU A 164 2.94 5.36 -13.25
C LEU A 164 2.59 5.54 -11.76
N ILE A 165 1.50 4.95 -11.31
CA ILE A 165 0.95 5.13 -9.96
C ILE A 165 1.31 3.97 -9.05
N TYR A 166 1.13 2.74 -9.54
CA TYR A 166 1.30 1.52 -8.77
C TYR A 166 2.67 0.88 -9.00
N GLN A 167 3.10 0.05 -8.04
CA GLN A 167 4.31 -0.76 -8.20
C GLN A 167 4.17 -1.74 -9.36
N GLU A 168 2.99 -2.26 -9.55
CA GLU A 168 2.62 -3.15 -10.64
C GLU A 168 2.74 -2.48 -12.02
N ASP A 169 2.45 -1.20 -12.13
CA ASP A 169 2.65 -0.45 -13.37
C ASP A 169 4.13 -0.37 -13.75
N THR A 170 4.98 -0.15 -12.73
CA THR A 170 6.44 -0.15 -12.95
C THR A 170 6.93 -1.53 -13.42
N ILE A 171 6.44 -2.61 -12.82
CA ILE A 171 6.79 -3.97 -13.23
C ILE A 171 6.30 -4.22 -14.67
N LYS A 172 5.04 -3.91 -14.98
CA LYS A 172 4.48 -4.07 -16.33
C LYS A 172 5.26 -3.25 -17.36
N PHE A 173 5.59 -2.01 -17.03
CA PHE A 173 6.41 -1.16 -17.89
C PHE A 173 7.76 -1.81 -18.20
N LEU A 174 8.49 -2.26 -17.18
CA LEU A 174 9.78 -2.92 -17.35
C LEU A 174 9.67 -4.22 -18.17
N GLN A 175 8.61 -4.98 -18.00
CA GLN A 175 8.37 -6.19 -18.77
C GLN A 175 8.02 -5.89 -20.23
N GLN A 176 7.07 -5.00 -20.48
CA GLN A 176 6.52 -4.78 -21.83
C GLN A 176 7.38 -3.88 -22.69
N ILE A 177 8.01 -2.86 -22.09
CA ILE A 177 8.83 -1.90 -22.83
C ILE A 177 10.31 -2.30 -22.86
N CYS A 178 10.82 -2.82 -21.73
CA CYS A 178 12.25 -3.18 -21.63
C CYS A 178 12.51 -4.68 -21.88
N GLY A 179 11.47 -5.51 -22.03
CA GLY A 179 11.62 -6.94 -22.32
C GLY A 179 12.13 -7.77 -21.13
N LEU A 180 12.05 -7.27 -19.90
CA LEU A 180 12.56 -7.97 -18.72
C LEU A 180 11.60 -9.06 -18.25
N SER A 181 12.16 -10.10 -17.60
CA SER A 181 11.35 -11.07 -16.87
C SER A 181 10.69 -10.44 -15.64
N GLY A 182 9.62 -11.05 -15.11
CA GLY A 182 8.94 -10.55 -13.92
C GLY A 182 9.84 -10.41 -12.69
N SER A 183 10.78 -11.35 -12.52
CA SER A 183 11.76 -11.32 -11.41
C SER A 183 12.77 -10.17 -11.56
N GLU A 184 13.29 -9.94 -12.76
CA GLU A 184 14.20 -8.83 -13.03
C GLU A 184 13.48 -7.47 -12.85
N ALA A 185 12.27 -7.35 -13.36
CA ALA A 185 11.44 -6.15 -13.21
C ALA A 185 11.16 -5.81 -11.73
N ASP A 186 10.83 -6.82 -10.91
CA ASP A 186 10.60 -6.60 -9.47
C ASP A 186 11.89 -6.23 -8.73
N ASN A 187 13.03 -6.83 -9.08
CA ASN A 187 14.32 -6.45 -8.52
C ASN A 187 14.69 -4.99 -8.84
N ILE A 188 14.47 -4.55 -10.08
CA ILE A 188 14.72 -3.16 -10.49
C ILE A 188 13.75 -2.21 -9.76
N ARG A 189 12.46 -2.56 -9.69
CA ARG A 189 11.47 -1.78 -8.92
C ARG A 189 11.91 -1.57 -7.47
N ARG A 190 12.41 -2.64 -6.80
CA ARG A 190 12.94 -2.57 -5.43
C ARG A 190 14.17 -1.67 -5.35
N ALA A 191 15.09 -1.78 -6.30
CA ALA A 191 16.29 -0.93 -6.36
C ALA A 191 15.92 0.56 -6.52
N ILE A 192 14.94 0.88 -7.36
CA ILE A 192 14.39 2.24 -7.51
C ILE A 192 13.83 2.74 -6.17
N GLY A 193 13.01 1.94 -5.50
CA GLY A 193 12.42 2.28 -4.20
C GLY A 193 13.46 2.52 -3.11
N ARG A 194 14.57 1.80 -3.12
CA ARG A 194 15.71 1.95 -2.20
C ARG A 194 16.72 3.02 -2.63
N LYS A 195 16.51 3.68 -3.77
CA LYS A 195 17.43 4.67 -4.38
C LYS A 195 18.85 4.13 -4.61
N GLN A 196 18.97 2.83 -4.89
CA GLN A 196 20.25 2.18 -5.20
C GLN A 196 20.62 2.50 -6.65
N LYS A 197 21.71 3.25 -6.86
CA LYS A 197 22.14 3.70 -8.20
C LYS A 197 23.03 2.69 -8.93
N ASP A 198 23.61 1.73 -8.21
CA ASP A 198 24.67 0.83 -8.69
C ASP A 198 24.19 -0.63 -8.90
N ARG A 199 22.88 -0.82 -9.11
CA ARG A 199 22.31 -2.13 -9.45
C ARG A 199 21.57 -2.12 -10.77
#